data_323b56d2fa3826101651e65f67086d7a
#
_entry.id   323b56d2fa3826101651e65f67086d7a
#
_cell.length_a   1.000
_cell.length_b   1.000
_cell.length_c   1.000
_cell.angle_alpha   90.00
_cell.angle_beta   90.00
_cell.angle_gamma   90.00
#
_symmetry.space_group_name_H-M   'P 1'
#
loop_
_entity.id
_entity.type
_entity.pdbx_description
1 polymer ?
#
loop_
_entity_poly.entity_id
_entity_poly.type
_entity_poly.pdbx_seq_one_letter_code
_entity_poly.pdbx_strand_id
1 'polypeptide(L)'
;MRANDPGVTLTVAVTYPGDPTDPQSWSGTPAGLIRGLEAAGVRVVPVDLTPPSTAARVWTRVTAQRLRPTADELLTLGRESAAYARLVELTALYRVPRHVDAVLQIGTGYRVHHRRLATFEDMTIAQAVEHAWGPFPDLPPALVDGRRRLQQSVYEKAGICFAATSWVADSISDDYGIPREWITVTGLGVNREGQPSTDKDWSSPRFLFVGHDWERKRGDAVVKAFAQVRDLYPDALLHLVGAGVPNIDADGVVVHGLLPISEPAAQQRLGRLFAEATCLVVPSRLEPAGIVYAEAGRMGIPSIGTTVGGASDMIGDGGIVVDPSDPGGVSEAMLRLADPAVAKEAGRRASQHAARLTWEAVGARVRDRLVRAVISGRGPDAR
;
A
#
# COMPACT_ATOMS: atom_id res chain seq x y z
N MET A 1 30.84 1.43 -17.77
CA MET A 1 29.55 1.52 -18.46
C MET A 1 28.77 2.67 -17.83
N ARG A 2 28.34 3.64 -18.62
CA ARG A 2 27.59 4.80 -18.09
C ARG A 2 26.13 4.38 -17.89
N ALA A 3 25.49 4.85 -16.82
CA ALA A 3 24.11 4.49 -16.42
C ALA A 3 23.00 4.82 -17.46
N ASN A 4 23.35 5.40 -18.61
CA ASN A 4 22.46 5.79 -19.69
C ASN A 4 22.84 5.14 -21.03
N ASP A 5 23.42 3.95 -21.03
CA ASP A 5 23.69 3.22 -22.27
C ASP A 5 22.37 2.54 -22.75
N PRO A 6 21.78 2.94 -23.91
CA PRO A 6 20.47 2.45 -24.36
C PRO A 6 20.47 0.97 -24.80
N GLY A 7 21.58 0.25 -24.62
CA GLY A 7 21.77 -1.13 -25.08
C GLY A 7 21.56 -2.24 -24.04
N VAL A 8 21.42 -1.95 -22.75
CA VAL A 8 21.27 -3.00 -21.72
C VAL A 8 19.82 -3.05 -21.23
N THR A 9 19.05 -3.98 -21.76
CA THR A 9 17.70 -4.27 -21.25
C THR A 9 17.84 -5.15 -20.01
N LEU A 10 17.61 -4.57 -18.82
CA LEU A 10 17.56 -5.32 -17.56
C LEU A 10 16.35 -6.27 -17.57
N THR A 11 16.57 -7.54 -17.20
CA THR A 11 15.49 -8.53 -17.02
C THR A 11 15.27 -8.79 -15.53
N VAL A 12 14.09 -8.52 -15.00
CA VAL A 12 13.75 -8.65 -13.58
C VAL A 12 12.60 -9.62 -13.39
N ALA A 13 12.77 -10.65 -12.55
CA ALA A 13 11.65 -11.45 -12.07
C ALA A 13 10.96 -10.72 -10.92
N VAL A 14 9.65 -10.49 -11.03
CA VAL A 14 8.82 -9.96 -9.95
C VAL A 14 8.05 -11.11 -9.32
N THR A 15 8.34 -11.42 -8.06
CA THR A 15 7.79 -12.58 -7.36
C THR A 15 6.78 -12.19 -6.30
N TYR A 16 5.67 -12.92 -6.22
CA TYR A 16 4.62 -12.74 -5.23
C TYR A 16 3.93 -14.09 -4.93
N PRO A 17 3.50 -14.37 -3.67
CA PRO A 17 2.74 -15.57 -3.33
C PRO A 17 1.25 -15.41 -3.69
N GLY A 18 0.97 -15.27 -4.97
CA GLY A 18 -0.27 -15.00 -5.66
C GLY A 18 0.02 -14.62 -7.10
N ASP A 19 -1.00 -14.30 -7.89
CA ASP A 19 -0.79 -13.74 -9.22
C ASP A 19 -0.31 -12.27 -9.11
N PRO A 20 0.95 -11.96 -9.47
CA PRO A 20 1.47 -10.60 -9.39
C PRO A 20 0.88 -9.66 -10.46
N THR A 21 0.15 -10.19 -11.45
CA THR A 21 -0.51 -9.40 -12.50
C THR A 21 -1.95 -9.06 -12.16
N ASP A 22 -2.54 -9.71 -11.15
CA ASP A 22 -3.91 -9.45 -10.71
C ASP A 22 -4.00 -8.09 -10.01
N PRO A 23 -4.82 -7.14 -10.53
CA PRO A 23 -5.01 -5.82 -9.93
C PRO A 23 -5.68 -5.85 -8.55
N GLN A 24 -6.25 -6.98 -8.13
CA GLN A 24 -6.80 -7.16 -6.79
C GLN A 24 -5.74 -7.64 -5.77
N SER A 25 -4.62 -8.20 -6.23
CA SER A 25 -3.51 -8.63 -5.36
C SER A 25 -2.88 -7.43 -4.68
N TRP A 26 -2.87 -7.44 -3.33
CA TRP A 26 -2.26 -6.39 -2.48
C TRP A 26 -2.57 -4.97 -2.98
N SER A 27 -3.88 -4.66 -3.14
CA SER A 27 -4.36 -3.36 -3.65
C SER A 27 -3.75 -2.94 -4.99
N GLY A 28 -3.37 -3.89 -5.85
CA GLY A 28 -2.78 -3.66 -7.17
C GLY A 28 -1.30 -3.30 -7.16
N THR A 29 -0.62 -3.37 -6.02
CA THR A 29 0.81 -3.01 -5.89
C THR A 29 1.73 -3.86 -6.77
N PRO A 30 1.65 -5.22 -6.79
CA PRO A 30 2.48 -6.03 -7.67
C PRO A 30 2.28 -5.69 -9.15
N ALA A 31 1.03 -5.61 -9.59
CA ALA A 31 0.68 -5.29 -10.97
C ALA A 31 1.15 -3.86 -11.37
N GLY A 32 1.04 -2.92 -10.43
CA GLY A 32 1.53 -1.56 -10.61
C GLY A 32 3.06 -1.49 -10.76
N LEU A 33 3.80 -2.20 -9.91
CA LEU A 33 5.26 -2.30 -10.00
C LEU A 33 5.71 -2.92 -11.33
N ILE A 34 5.02 -3.96 -11.81
CA ILE A 34 5.28 -4.57 -13.11
C ILE A 34 5.12 -3.51 -14.22
N ARG A 35 3.95 -2.85 -14.30
CA ARG A 35 3.71 -1.80 -15.30
C ARG A 35 4.75 -0.67 -15.23
N GLY A 36 5.09 -0.23 -14.02
CA GLY A 36 6.08 0.83 -13.83
C GLY A 36 7.49 0.44 -14.28
N LEU A 37 7.91 -0.79 -14.02
CA LEU A 37 9.19 -1.33 -14.48
C LEU A 37 9.22 -1.47 -16.01
N GLU A 38 8.15 -1.97 -16.62
CA GLU A 38 8.01 -2.09 -18.07
C GLU A 38 8.06 -0.71 -18.76
N ALA A 39 7.33 0.28 -18.21
CA ALA A 39 7.39 1.66 -18.68
C ALA A 39 8.80 2.28 -18.54
N ALA A 40 9.58 1.82 -17.56
CA ALA A 40 10.97 2.20 -17.38
C ALA A 40 11.95 1.44 -18.30
N GLY A 41 11.47 0.58 -19.21
CA GLY A 41 12.29 -0.19 -20.15
C GLY A 41 12.92 -1.45 -19.57
N VAL A 42 12.38 -1.97 -18.45
CA VAL A 42 12.79 -3.25 -17.85
C VAL A 42 11.97 -4.38 -18.47
N ARG A 43 12.60 -5.47 -18.83
CA ARG A 43 11.93 -6.72 -19.19
C ARG A 43 11.47 -7.41 -17.90
N VAL A 44 10.16 -7.44 -17.65
CA VAL A 44 9.62 -8.07 -16.45
C VAL A 44 9.20 -9.51 -16.72
N VAL A 45 9.50 -10.40 -15.76
CA VAL A 45 9.00 -11.78 -15.71
C VAL A 45 8.15 -11.91 -14.45
N PRO A 46 6.81 -11.84 -14.56
CA PRO A 46 5.92 -12.08 -13.43
C PRO A 46 6.01 -13.53 -12.97
N VAL A 47 6.14 -13.77 -11.66
CA VAL A 47 6.26 -15.12 -11.10
C VAL A 47 5.29 -15.29 -9.94
N ASP A 48 4.23 -16.04 -10.19
CA ASP A 48 3.30 -16.50 -9.16
C ASP A 48 3.95 -17.61 -8.33
N LEU A 49 4.12 -17.37 -7.04
CA LEU A 49 4.68 -18.30 -6.08
C LEU A 49 3.62 -19.04 -5.24
N THR A 50 2.36 -19.04 -5.67
CA THR A 50 1.32 -19.84 -5.02
C THR A 50 1.73 -21.31 -4.99
N PRO A 51 1.85 -21.93 -3.79
CA PRO A 51 2.15 -23.33 -3.69
C PRO A 51 1.06 -24.22 -4.33
N PRO A 52 1.39 -25.41 -4.87
CA PRO A 52 0.40 -26.31 -5.43
C PRO A 52 -0.73 -26.62 -4.43
N SER A 53 -1.98 -26.55 -4.87
CA SER A 53 -3.18 -26.72 -4.02
C SER A 53 -3.23 -28.03 -3.24
N THR A 54 -2.61 -29.10 -3.76
CA THR A 54 -2.48 -30.40 -3.09
C THR A 54 -1.59 -30.32 -1.86
N ALA A 55 -0.43 -29.64 -1.94
CA ALA A 55 0.49 -29.46 -0.82
C ALA A 55 -0.13 -28.55 0.26
N ALA A 56 -0.80 -27.47 -0.14
CA ALA A 56 -1.51 -26.58 0.77
C ALA A 56 -2.65 -27.30 1.52
N ARG A 57 -3.46 -28.13 0.84
CA ARG A 57 -4.53 -28.93 1.48
C ARG A 57 -4.03 -29.99 2.47
N VAL A 58 -2.94 -30.68 2.16
CA VAL A 58 -2.33 -31.64 3.10
C VAL A 58 -1.86 -30.91 4.35
N TRP A 59 -1.21 -29.77 4.18
CA TRP A 59 -0.72 -28.95 5.28
C TRP A 59 -1.85 -28.40 6.16
N THR A 60 -2.91 -27.86 5.58
CA THR A 60 -4.09 -27.38 6.30
C THR A 60 -4.70 -28.49 7.15
N ARG A 61 -4.80 -29.73 6.63
CA ARG A 61 -5.30 -30.89 7.38
C ARG A 61 -4.42 -31.26 8.58
N VAL A 62 -3.09 -31.21 8.43
CA VAL A 62 -2.15 -31.54 9.52
C VAL A 62 -2.21 -30.49 10.64
N THR A 63 -2.38 -29.21 10.28
CA THR A 63 -2.47 -28.09 11.25
C THR A 63 -3.83 -28.08 11.94
N ALA A 64 -4.92 -28.38 11.22
CA ALA A 64 -6.28 -28.46 11.75
C ALA A 64 -6.47 -29.51 12.85
N GLN A 65 -5.76 -30.63 12.76
CA GLN A 65 -5.85 -31.70 13.76
C GLN A 65 -5.28 -31.30 15.15
N ARG A 66 -4.45 -30.24 15.20
CA ARG A 66 -3.79 -29.81 16.45
C ARG A 66 -4.46 -28.64 17.18
N LEU A 67 -5.22 -27.76 16.50
CA LEU A 67 -5.64 -26.47 17.07
C LEU A 67 -7.16 -26.21 17.11
N ARG A 68 -8.01 -27.05 16.50
CA ARG A 68 -9.50 -26.84 16.40
C ARG A 68 -9.96 -25.40 16.04
N PRO A 69 -9.26 -24.65 15.19
CA PRO A 69 -9.66 -23.29 14.80
C PRO A 69 -10.79 -23.32 13.75
N THR A 70 -11.43 -22.17 13.54
CA THR A 70 -12.36 -21.99 12.40
C THR A 70 -11.62 -22.13 11.08
N ALA A 71 -12.33 -22.32 9.96
CA ALA A 71 -11.71 -22.50 8.65
C ALA A 71 -10.85 -21.29 8.23
N ASP A 72 -11.27 -20.08 8.56
CA ASP A 72 -10.55 -18.84 8.24
C ASP A 72 -9.31 -18.63 9.13
N GLU A 73 -9.42 -18.93 10.42
CA GLU A 73 -8.26 -18.94 11.33
C GLU A 73 -7.22 -19.98 10.91
N LEU A 74 -7.65 -21.14 10.44
CA LEU A 74 -6.78 -22.18 9.88
C LEU A 74 -6.03 -21.71 8.63
N LEU A 75 -6.72 -21.02 7.74
CA LEU A 75 -6.10 -20.47 6.52
C LEU A 75 -5.07 -19.38 6.86
N THR A 76 -5.40 -18.51 7.81
CA THR A 76 -4.52 -17.44 8.27
C THR A 76 -3.30 -17.99 9.01
N LEU A 77 -3.49 -18.85 10.02
CA LEU A 77 -2.41 -19.54 10.74
C LEU A 77 -1.55 -20.39 9.78
N GLY A 78 -2.17 -21.00 8.79
CA GLY A 78 -1.48 -21.77 7.77
C GLY A 78 -0.54 -20.90 6.94
N ARG A 79 -0.98 -19.74 6.48
CA ARG A 79 -0.19 -18.80 5.67
C ARG A 79 0.95 -18.16 6.47
N GLU A 80 0.75 -17.92 7.75
CA GLU A 80 1.79 -17.37 8.64
C GLU A 80 2.79 -18.43 9.14
N SER A 81 2.58 -19.70 8.85
CA SER A 81 3.44 -20.79 9.31
C SER A 81 4.78 -20.85 8.58
N ALA A 82 5.83 -21.31 9.30
CA ALA A 82 7.15 -21.56 8.71
C ALA A 82 7.09 -22.60 7.55
N ALA A 83 6.13 -23.52 7.60
CA ALA A 83 6.00 -24.54 6.57
C ALA A 83 5.34 -23.99 5.30
N TYR A 84 4.39 -23.06 5.40
CA TYR A 84 3.90 -22.35 4.22
C TYR A 84 5.02 -21.53 3.57
N ALA A 85 5.77 -20.79 4.37
CA ALA A 85 6.95 -20.05 3.88
C ALA A 85 7.95 -20.98 3.16
N ARG A 86 8.15 -22.21 3.69
CA ARG A 86 8.99 -23.21 3.04
C ARG A 86 8.42 -23.75 1.75
N LEU A 87 7.10 -23.94 1.66
CA LEU A 87 6.44 -24.32 0.40
C LEU A 87 6.58 -23.25 -0.67
N VAL A 88 6.42 -21.98 -0.31
CA VAL A 88 6.63 -20.84 -1.22
C VAL A 88 8.10 -20.78 -1.67
N GLU A 89 9.05 -20.98 -0.75
CA GLU A 89 10.49 -21.04 -1.06
C GLU A 89 10.81 -22.17 -2.05
N LEU A 90 10.28 -23.37 -1.85
CA LEU A 90 10.46 -24.49 -2.78
C LEU A 90 9.82 -24.20 -4.15
N THR A 91 8.66 -23.54 -4.16
CA THR A 91 8.02 -23.10 -5.40
C THR A 91 8.89 -22.07 -6.13
N ALA A 92 9.52 -21.16 -5.40
CA ALA A 92 10.43 -20.16 -5.96
C ALA A 92 11.67 -20.81 -6.60
N LEU A 93 12.27 -21.83 -5.96
CA LEU A 93 13.40 -22.58 -6.54
C LEU A 93 13.10 -23.21 -7.90
N TYR A 94 11.83 -23.57 -8.12
CA TYR A 94 11.38 -24.19 -9.38
C TYR A 94 10.91 -23.15 -10.41
N ARG A 95 10.19 -22.07 -9.98
CA ARG A 95 9.52 -21.13 -10.89
C ARG A 95 10.35 -19.91 -11.26
N VAL A 96 11.28 -19.46 -10.39
CA VAL A 96 12.09 -18.28 -10.67
C VAL A 96 13.13 -18.60 -11.73
N PRO A 97 13.16 -17.89 -12.88
CA PRO A 97 14.11 -18.19 -13.94
C PRO A 97 15.53 -17.83 -13.50
N ARG A 98 16.50 -18.71 -13.80
CA ARG A 98 17.90 -18.53 -13.40
C ARG A 98 18.65 -17.46 -14.20
N HIS A 99 18.14 -17.10 -15.37
CA HIS A 99 18.78 -16.20 -16.32
C HIS A 99 18.37 -14.73 -16.18
N VAL A 100 17.56 -14.38 -15.17
CA VAL A 100 17.21 -12.99 -14.90
C VAL A 100 18.38 -12.25 -14.24
N ASP A 101 18.44 -10.94 -14.47
CA ASP A 101 19.51 -10.10 -13.92
C ASP A 101 19.31 -9.80 -12.44
N ALA A 102 18.05 -9.67 -12.00
CA ALA A 102 17.67 -9.45 -10.61
C ALA A 102 16.30 -10.06 -10.30
N VAL A 103 16.01 -10.22 -9.02
CA VAL A 103 14.68 -10.59 -8.51
C VAL A 103 14.17 -9.47 -7.61
N LEU A 104 12.95 -9.01 -7.85
CA LEU A 104 12.19 -8.16 -6.96
C LEU A 104 11.16 -9.02 -6.23
N GLN A 105 11.41 -9.30 -4.96
CA GLN A 105 10.52 -10.04 -4.09
C GLN A 105 9.52 -9.08 -3.42
N ILE A 106 8.23 -9.28 -3.66
CA ILE A 106 7.18 -8.50 -3.03
C ILE A 106 6.69 -9.23 -1.79
N GLY A 107 6.85 -8.57 -0.64
CA GLY A 107 6.66 -9.16 0.68
C GLY A 107 7.85 -10.03 1.12
N THR A 108 8.09 -10.09 2.42
CA THR A 108 9.23 -10.80 3.03
C THR A 108 8.82 -12.03 3.83
N GLY A 109 7.60 -12.49 3.61
CA GLY A 109 7.05 -13.68 4.26
C GLY A 109 7.61 -15.03 3.80
N TYR A 110 8.56 -15.03 2.88
CA TYR A 110 9.17 -16.22 2.26
C TYR A 110 10.57 -15.90 1.77
N ARG A 111 11.34 -16.90 1.33
CA ARG A 111 12.68 -16.71 0.77
C ARG A 111 12.72 -16.96 -0.73
N VAL A 112 13.44 -16.09 -1.45
CA VAL A 112 13.86 -16.36 -2.82
C VAL A 112 15.39 -16.39 -2.85
N HIS A 113 15.96 -17.40 -3.52
CA HIS A 113 17.40 -17.55 -3.63
C HIS A 113 17.86 -17.00 -4.99
N HIS A 114 18.42 -15.80 -4.97
CA HIS A 114 19.03 -15.20 -6.14
C HIS A 114 20.17 -14.28 -5.72
N ARG A 115 21.26 -14.23 -6.53
CA ARG A 115 22.45 -13.42 -6.22
C ARG A 115 22.20 -11.91 -6.16
N ARG A 116 21.15 -11.43 -6.83
CA ARG A 116 20.70 -10.04 -6.82
C ARG A 116 19.23 -10.03 -6.46
N LEU A 117 18.98 -10.14 -5.18
CA LEU A 117 17.65 -10.07 -4.59
C LEU A 117 17.40 -8.64 -4.12
N ALA A 118 16.23 -8.13 -4.41
CA ALA A 118 15.66 -6.93 -3.81
C ALA A 118 14.29 -7.24 -3.22
N THR A 119 13.90 -6.55 -2.17
CA THR A 119 12.57 -6.66 -1.54
C THR A 119 11.75 -5.41 -1.76
N PHE A 120 10.42 -5.54 -1.64
CA PHE A 120 9.48 -4.42 -1.58
C PHE A 120 8.47 -4.66 -0.46
N GLU A 121 8.30 -3.66 0.42
CA GLU A 121 7.39 -3.69 1.57
C GLU A 121 6.66 -2.36 1.76
N ASP A 122 5.44 -2.44 2.32
CA ASP A 122 4.68 -1.28 2.82
C ASP A 122 4.52 -1.28 4.35
N MET A 123 4.80 -2.41 5.02
CA MET A 123 4.81 -2.55 6.47
C MET A 123 5.66 -3.75 6.89
N THR A 124 6.42 -3.60 7.95
CA THR A 124 7.18 -4.72 8.56
C THR A 124 6.33 -5.52 9.54
N ILE A 125 6.79 -6.72 9.90
CA ILE A 125 6.14 -7.52 10.95
C ILE A 125 6.31 -6.84 12.33
N ALA A 126 7.40 -6.12 12.56
CA ALA A 126 7.57 -5.34 13.79
C ALA A 126 6.45 -4.32 13.95
N GLN A 127 6.19 -3.54 12.90
CA GLN A 127 5.09 -2.56 12.86
C GLN A 127 3.71 -3.23 12.94
N ALA A 128 3.52 -4.36 12.25
CA ALA A 128 2.26 -5.09 12.30
C ALA A 128 1.93 -5.60 13.72
N VAL A 129 2.93 -6.02 14.47
CA VAL A 129 2.78 -6.41 15.88
C VAL A 129 2.52 -5.20 16.77
N GLU A 130 3.31 -4.14 16.63
CA GLU A 130 3.19 -2.91 17.43
C GLU A 130 1.79 -2.28 17.30
N HIS A 131 1.24 -2.29 16.08
CA HIS A 131 -0.03 -1.65 15.79
C HIS A 131 -1.21 -2.63 15.73
N ALA A 132 -1.05 -3.85 16.21
CA ALA A 132 -2.09 -4.89 16.23
C ALA A 132 -2.74 -5.10 14.84
N TRP A 133 -1.93 -5.16 13.78
CA TRP A 133 -2.40 -5.28 12.40
C TRP A 133 -2.58 -6.73 11.97
N GLY A 134 -3.67 -6.98 11.25
CA GLY A 134 -3.94 -8.30 10.66
C GLY A 134 -4.05 -9.39 11.74
N PRO A 135 -3.47 -10.58 11.50
CA PRO A 135 -3.58 -11.70 12.42
C PRO A 135 -2.58 -11.65 13.59
N PHE A 136 -1.62 -10.71 13.59
CA PHE A 136 -0.49 -10.73 14.50
C PHE A 136 -0.85 -10.65 15.99
N PRO A 137 -1.91 -9.93 16.42
CA PRO A 137 -2.33 -9.92 17.83
C PRO A 137 -2.72 -11.31 18.36
N ASP A 138 -3.27 -12.14 17.49
CA ASP A 138 -3.86 -13.44 17.86
C ASP A 138 -2.89 -14.62 17.60
N LEU A 139 -1.71 -14.34 17.01
CA LEU A 139 -0.72 -15.37 16.73
C LEU A 139 0.09 -15.75 17.99
N PRO A 140 0.45 -17.05 18.15
CA PRO A 140 1.37 -17.46 19.20
C PRO A 140 2.71 -16.71 19.10
N PRO A 141 3.29 -16.23 20.24
CA PRO A 141 4.53 -15.46 20.24
C PRO A 141 5.69 -16.14 19.48
N ALA A 142 5.84 -17.46 19.63
CA ALA A 142 6.87 -18.21 18.91
C ALA A 142 6.72 -18.16 17.39
N LEU A 143 5.48 -18.05 16.89
CA LEU A 143 5.20 -17.90 15.45
C LEU A 143 5.56 -16.48 14.99
N VAL A 144 5.18 -15.47 15.76
CA VAL A 144 5.54 -14.07 15.50
C VAL A 144 7.06 -13.91 15.44
N ASP A 145 7.78 -14.44 16.44
CA ASP A 145 9.25 -14.44 16.47
C ASP A 145 9.85 -15.17 15.27
N GLY A 146 9.26 -16.29 14.87
CA GLY A 146 9.67 -17.02 13.67
C GLY A 146 9.52 -16.17 12.40
N ARG A 147 8.44 -15.43 12.29
CA ARG A 147 8.16 -14.52 11.18
C ARG A 147 9.13 -13.33 11.16
N ARG A 148 9.40 -12.71 12.32
CA ARG A 148 10.39 -11.62 12.42
C ARG A 148 11.79 -12.08 12.00
N ARG A 149 12.24 -13.25 12.49
CA ARG A 149 13.54 -13.84 12.08
C ARG A 149 13.60 -14.15 10.58
N LEU A 150 12.50 -14.65 10.00
CA LEU A 150 12.41 -14.89 8.56
C LEU A 150 12.57 -13.58 7.80
N GLN A 151 11.80 -12.54 8.14
CA GLN A 151 11.86 -11.22 7.52
C GLN A 151 13.27 -10.63 7.61
N GLN A 152 13.89 -10.64 8.78
CA GLN A 152 15.27 -10.21 8.97
C GLN A 152 16.23 -10.93 8.03
N SER A 153 16.17 -12.27 7.98
CA SER A 153 17.04 -13.06 7.11
C SER A 153 16.83 -12.77 5.61
N VAL A 154 15.65 -12.32 5.22
CA VAL A 154 15.36 -11.90 3.83
C VAL A 154 15.99 -10.55 3.55
N TYR A 155 15.83 -9.56 4.43
CA TYR A 155 16.48 -8.25 4.28
C TYR A 155 18.01 -8.35 4.22
N GLU A 156 18.63 -9.11 5.13
CA GLU A 156 20.08 -9.30 5.17
C GLU A 156 20.64 -9.89 3.86
N LYS A 157 19.86 -10.76 3.19
CA LYS A 157 20.25 -11.39 1.92
C LYS A 157 19.92 -10.55 0.69
N ALA A 158 18.94 -9.65 0.78
CA ALA A 158 18.51 -8.86 -0.36
C ALA A 158 19.54 -7.80 -0.76
N GLY A 159 20.21 -7.15 0.18
CA GLY A 159 21.15 -6.06 -0.10
C GLY A 159 20.53 -4.80 -0.71
N ILE A 160 19.25 -4.87 -1.11
CA ILE A 160 18.41 -3.75 -1.57
C ILE A 160 17.00 -3.97 -1.01
N CYS A 161 16.54 -3.00 -0.22
CA CYS A 161 15.19 -2.99 0.34
C CYS A 161 14.44 -1.77 -0.21
N PHE A 162 13.40 -2.01 -1.00
CA PHE A 162 12.49 -0.97 -1.42
C PHE A 162 11.36 -0.85 -0.38
N ALA A 163 11.13 0.36 0.03
CA ALA A 163 10.11 0.74 1.00
C ALA A 163 9.05 1.62 0.33
N ALA A 164 7.78 1.35 0.58
CA ALA A 164 6.69 2.16 0.07
C ALA A 164 6.70 3.58 0.67
N THR A 165 7.09 3.71 1.94
CA THR A 165 7.08 4.97 2.69
C THR A 165 8.32 5.08 3.58
N SER A 166 8.60 6.29 4.09
CA SER A 166 9.64 6.51 5.09
C SER A 166 9.36 5.74 6.38
N TRP A 167 8.09 5.64 6.78
CA TRP A 167 7.66 4.90 7.96
C TRP A 167 8.12 3.44 7.95
N VAL A 168 7.91 2.72 6.84
CA VAL A 168 8.40 1.33 6.74
C VAL A 168 9.91 1.26 6.57
N ALA A 169 10.52 2.25 5.89
CA ALA A 169 11.97 2.32 5.75
C ALA A 169 12.69 2.50 7.10
N ASP A 170 12.12 3.29 7.99
CA ASP A 170 12.65 3.50 9.33
C ASP A 170 12.58 2.20 10.13
N SER A 171 11.46 1.48 10.11
CA SER A 171 11.36 0.16 10.76
C SER A 171 12.35 -0.87 10.17
N ILE A 172 12.54 -0.92 8.85
CA ILE A 172 13.56 -1.81 8.24
C ILE A 172 14.95 -1.50 8.81
N SER A 173 15.27 -0.23 9.02
CA SER A 173 16.55 0.19 9.61
C SER A 173 16.62 -0.09 11.11
N ASP A 174 15.63 0.38 11.86
CA ASP A 174 15.69 0.46 13.33
C ASP A 174 15.35 -0.87 13.99
N ASP A 175 14.31 -1.57 13.50
CA ASP A 175 13.86 -2.84 14.09
C ASP A 175 14.64 -4.05 13.58
N TYR A 176 15.23 -3.96 12.39
CA TYR A 176 15.94 -5.07 11.74
C TYR A 176 17.43 -4.80 11.54
N GLY A 177 17.92 -3.62 11.89
CA GLY A 177 19.35 -3.26 11.82
C GLY A 177 19.90 -3.23 10.39
N ILE A 178 19.05 -2.99 9.38
CA ILE A 178 19.47 -2.95 7.99
C ILE A 178 20.07 -1.56 7.68
N PRO A 179 21.28 -1.49 7.10
CA PRO A 179 21.92 -0.21 6.77
C PRO A 179 21.03 0.69 5.91
N ARG A 180 20.89 1.96 6.29
CA ARG A 180 20.01 2.91 5.60
C ARG A 180 20.33 3.05 4.11
N GLU A 181 21.58 2.93 3.71
CA GLU A 181 22.03 2.96 2.32
C GLU A 181 21.54 1.77 1.47
N TRP A 182 21.05 0.69 2.11
CA TRP A 182 20.41 -0.44 1.42
C TRP A 182 18.94 -0.19 1.16
N ILE A 183 18.35 0.78 1.86
CA ILE A 183 16.91 1.07 1.82
C ILE A 183 16.65 2.23 0.86
N THR A 184 15.64 2.07 0.01
CA THR A 184 15.21 3.12 -0.93
C THR A 184 13.71 3.30 -0.80
N VAL A 185 13.28 4.49 -0.37
CA VAL A 185 11.86 4.85 -0.38
C VAL A 185 11.44 5.14 -1.81
N THR A 186 10.52 4.34 -2.32
CA THR A 186 10.05 4.44 -3.72
C THR A 186 8.70 5.13 -3.85
N GLY A 187 7.92 5.19 -2.79
CA GLY A 187 6.51 5.53 -2.88
C GLY A 187 5.68 4.38 -3.43
N LEU A 188 4.39 4.63 -3.56
CA LEU A 188 3.44 3.81 -4.32
C LEU A 188 2.87 4.64 -5.47
N GLY A 189 2.58 3.96 -6.59
CA GLY A 189 1.87 4.57 -7.70
C GLY A 189 0.36 4.52 -7.51
N VAL A 190 -0.35 5.37 -8.24
CA VAL A 190 -1.81 5.36 -8.26
C VAL A 190 -2.32 4.25 -9.19
N ASN A 191 -3.44 3.62 -8.80
CA ASN A 191 -4.12 2.64 -9.65
C ASN A 191 -5.23 3.28 -10.49
N ARG A 192 -5.64 4.49 -10.14
CA ARG A 192 -6.65 5.27 -10.86
C ARG A 192 -5.98 6.42 -11.59
N GLU A 193 -6.12 6.43 -12.88
CA GLU A 193 -5.76 7.58 -13.70
C GLU A 193 -6.78 8.70 -13.51
N GLY A 194 -6.29 9.92 -13.42
CA GLY A 194 -7.09 11.11 -13.29
C GLY A 194 -6.24 12.36 -13.44
N GLN A 195 -6.93 13.46 -13.75
CA GLN A 195 -6.31 14.77 -13.80
C GLN A 195 -7.19 15.75 -13.01
N PRO A 196 -6.61 16.81 -12.41
CA PRO A 196 -7.38 17.84 -11.77
C PRO A 196 -8.43 18.42 -12.73
N SER A 197 -9.67 18.56 -12.30
CA SER A 197 -10.70 19.28 -13.04
C SER A 197 -10.41 20.77 -12.98
N THR A 198 -10.37 21.43 -14.13
CA THR A 198 -10.25 22.90 -14.21
C THR A 198 -11.52 23.59 -13.72
N ASP A 199 -12.65 22.91 -13.80
CA ASP A 199 -13.99 23.44 -13.53
C ASP A 199 -14.56 22.93 -12.19
N LYS A 200 -13.69 22.50 -11.26
CA LYS A 200 -14.12 22.03 -9.94
C LYS A 200 -14.79 23.16 -9.16
N ASP A 201 -16.02 22.89 -8.73
CA ASP A 201 -16.74 23.77 -7.82
C ASP A 201 -16.19 23.62 -6.39
N TRP A 202 -15.57 24.64 -5.88
CA TRP A 202 -15.05 24.72 -4.52
C TRP A 202 -15.99 25.44 -3.55
N SER A 203 -17.08 26.05 -4.04
CA SER A 203 -17.97 26.89 -3.23
C SER A 203 -18.75 26.13 -2.17
N SER A 204 -19.02 24.82 -2.43
CA SER A 204 -19.69 23.93 -1.49
C SER A 204 -18.79 22.77 -1.10
N PRO A 205 -18.50 22.55 0.19
CA PRO A 205 -17.65 21.47 0.65
C PRO A 205 -18.24 20.09 0.30
N ARG A 206 -17.46 19.24 -0.40
CA ARG A 206 -17.82 17.88 -0.78
C ARG A 206 -16.75 16.92 -0.29
N PHE A 207 -17.00 16.32 0.87
CA PHE A 207 -16.08 15.35 1.44
C PHE A 207 -16.33 13.96 0.86
N LEU A 208 -15.23 13.25 0.62
CA LEU A 208 -15.26 11.88 0.14
C LEU A 208 -14.51 10.97 1.12
N PHE A 209 -15.19 9.93 1.61
CA PHE A 209 -14.59 8.84 2.36
C PHE A 209 -14.54 7.59 1.48
N VAL A 210 -13.37 6.93 1.39
CA VAL A 210 -13.20 5.67 0.66
C VAL A 210 -12.49 4.65 1.53
N GLY A 211 -13.15 3.52 1.82
CA GLY A 211 -12.51 2.49 2.63
C GLY A 211 -13.35 1.24 2.85
N HIS A 212 -12.67 0.08 2.97
CA HIS A 212 -13.33 -1.21 3.21
C HIS A 212 -13.54 -1.52 4.70
N ASP A 213 -12.68 -0.95 5.56
CA ASP A 213 -12.69 -1.20 7.01
C ASP A 213 -13.15 0.06 7.72
N TRP A 214 -14.43 0.10 8.01
CA TRP A 214 -15.12 1.26 8.61
C TRP A 214 -14.52 1.67 9.96
N GLU A 215 -14.29 0.69 10.83
CA GLU A 215 -13.82 0.94 12.19
C GLU A 215 -12.35 1.43 12.19
N ARG A 216 -11.47 0.72 11.49
CA ARG A 216 -10.07 1.09 11.38
C ARG A 216 -9.89 2.45 10.72
N LYS A 217 -10.69 2.75 9.69
CA LYS A 217 -10.66 4.03 8.96
C LYS A 217 -11.43 5.14 9.67
N ARG A 218 -12.01 4.86 10.85
CA ARG A 218 -12.71 5.84 11.72
C ARG A 218 -13.86 6.55 11.02
N GLY A 219 -14.68 5.82 10.29
CA GLY A 219 -15.82 6.39 9.58
C GLY A 219 -16.80 7.10 10.51
N ASP A 220 -17.04 6.57 11.72
CA ASP A 220 -17.90 7.23 12.73
C ASP A 220 -17.36 8.61 13.14
N ALA A 221 -16.03 8.74 13.29
CA ALA A 221 -15.42 10.03 13.61
C ALA A 221 -15.59 11.03 12.46
N VAL A 222 -15.54 10.56 11.21
CA VAL A 222 -15.79 11.41 10.02
C VAL A 222 -17.23 11.91 10.00
N VAL A 223 -18.21 11.03 10.23
CA VAL A 223 -19.63 11.42 10.25
C VAL A 223 -19.91 12.41 11.37
N LYS A 224 -19.37 12.16 12.58
CA LYS A 224 -19.50 13.07 13.72
C LYS A 224 -18.86 14.45 13.43
N ALA A 225 -17.69 14.47 12.81
CA ALA A 225 -17.01 15.72 12.44
C ALA A 225 -17.79 16.47 11.35
N PHE A 226 -18.36 15.73 10.38
CA PHE A 226 -19.15 16.30 9.31
C PHE A 226 -20.40 17.05 9.81
N ALA A 227 -21.04 16.61 10.87
CA ALA A 227 -22.18 17.32 11.47
C ALA A 227 -21.78 18.77 11.84
N GLN A 228 -20.59 19.00 12.40
CA GLN A 228 -20.10 20.34 12.73
C GLN A 228 -19.79 21.17 11.46
N VAL A 229 -19.37 20.53 10.37
CA VAL A 229 -19.20 21.23 9.08
C VAL A 229 -20.57 21.69 8.56
N ARG A 230 -21.61 20.86 8.67
CA ARG A 230 -22.97 21.19 8.24
C ARG A 230 -23.57 22.38 8.96
N ASP A 231 -23.23 22.59 10.22
CA ASP A 231 -23.69 23.77 10.99
C ASP A 231 -23.22 25.09 10.36
N LEU A 232 -22.03 25.09 9.73
CA LEU A 232 -21.43 26.27 9.10
C LEU A 232 -21.65 26.31 7.58
N TYR A 233 -21.76 25.14 6.94
CA TYR A 233 -21.94 24.97 5.51
C TYR A 233 -23.14 24.07 5.22
N PRO A 234 -24.37 24.58 5.26
CA PRO A 234 -25.60 23.79 5.12
C PRO A 234 -25.72 22.98 3.83
N ASP A 235 -25.01 23.37 2.76
CA ASP A 235 -25.01 22.68 1.48
C ASP A 235 -23.86 21.65 1.35
N ALA A 236 -23.04 21.48 2.40
CA ALA A 236 -21.95 20.49 2.38
C ALA A 236 -22.49 19.06 2.21
N LEU A 237 -21.71 18.20 1.52
CA LEU A 237 -22.03 16.79 1.33
C LEU A 237 -20.87 15.91 1.80
N LEU A 238 -21.22 14.74 2.36
CA LEU A 238 -20.27 13.68 2.68
C LEU A 238 -20.68 12.42 1.93
N HIS A 239 -19.83 11.97 1.02
CA HIS A 239 -19.98 10.74 0.27
C HIS A 239 -19.19 9.62 0.94
N LEU A 240 -19.85 8.51 1.26
CA LEU A 240 -19.26 7.34 1.93
C LEU A 240 -19.24 6.16 0.96
N VAL A 241 -18.02 5.66 0.65
CA VAL A 241 -17.79 4.54 -0.26
C VAL A 241 -17.01 3.45 0.45
N GLY A 242 -17.51 2.22 0.37
CA GLY A 242 -16.78 1.04 0.85
C GLY A 242 -17.67 -0.07 1.38
N ALA A 243 -17.06 -1.24 1.59
CA ALA A 243 -17.72 -2.34 2.28
C ALA A 243 -17.83 -2.04 3.78
N GLY A 244 -18.90 -2.51 4.41
CA GLY A 244 -19.09 -2.33 5.85
C GLY A 244 -19.47 -0.92 6.29
N VAL A 245 -19.65 0.04 5.36
CA VAL A 245 -20.26 1.34 5.69
C VAL A 245 -21.69 1.11 6.18
N PRO A 246 -22.03 1.52 7.42
CA PRO A 246 -23.38 1.34 7.93
C PRO A 246 -24.38 2.22 7.17
N ASN A 247 -25.68 1.88 7.28
CA ASN A 247 -26.70 2.79 6.81
C ASN A 247 -26.78 3.99 7.77
N ILE A 248 -26.51 5.19 7.24
CA ILE A 248 -26.46 6.43 8.01
C ILE A 248 -27.55 7.35 7.48
N ASP A 249 -28.50 7.66 8.33
CA ASP A 249 -29.55 8.64 8.07
C ASP A 249 -29.17 9.96 8.76
N ALA A 250 -28.46 10.79 8.02
CA ALA A 250 -28.01 12.10 8.49
C ALA A 250 -27.96 13.09 7.31
N ASP A 251 -28.34 14.33 7.58
CA ASP A 251 -28.39 15.38 6.57
C ASP A 251 -27.06 15.59 5.86
N GLY A 252 -27.09 15.57 4.53
CA GLY A 252 -25.93 15.76 3.67
C GLY A 252 -24.99 14.54 3.57
N VAL A 253 -25.31 13.41 4.23
CA VAL A 253 -24.55 12.16 4.12
C VAL A 253 -25.16 11.26 3.03
N VAL A 254 -24.33 10.81 2.09
CA VAL A 254 -24.73 9.92 1.00
C VAL A 254 -23.91 8.63 1.05
N VAL A 255 -24.58 7.52 1.37
CA VAL A 255 -23.95 6.19 1.40
C VAL A 255 -24.04 5.53 0.04
N HIS A 256 -22.89 5.19 -0.53
CA HIS A 256 -22.78 4.51 -1.85
C HIS A 256 -22.58 3.00 -1.72
N GLY A 257 -22.16 2.52 -0.55
CA GLY A 257 -21.76 1.12 -0.37
C GLY A 257 -20.47 0.75 -1.13
N LEU A 258 -20.29 -0.54 -1.36
CA LEU A 258 -19.16 -1.05 -2.11
C LEU A 258 -19.27 -0.68 -3.60
N LEU A 259 -18.21 -0.14 -4.16
CA LEU A 259 -18.03 0.09 -5.61
C LEU A 259 -16.90 -0.83 -6.12
N PRO A 260 -17.22 -2.04 -6.63
CA PRO A 260 -16.23 -3.05 -7.00
C PRO A 260 -15.29 -2.59 -8.10
N ILE A 261 -14.00 -2.94 -7.99
CA ILE A 261 -12.98 -2.63 -9.02
C ILE A 261 -13.30 -3.35 -10.32
N SER A 262 -13.89 -4.54 -10.26
CA SER A 262 -14.24 -5.35 -11.43
C SER A 262 -15.42 -4.80 -12.24
N GLU A 263 -16.18 -3.81 -11.72
CA GLU A 263 -17.38 -3.26 -12.37
C GLU A 263 -17.10 -1.89 -12.99
N PRO A 264 -17.10 -1.74 -14.32
CA PRO A 264 -16.81 -0.46 -14.98
C PRO A 264 -17.75 0.68 -14.57
N ALA A 265 -19.05 0.39 -14.37
CA ALA A 265 -20.02 1.39 -13.92
C ALA A 265 -19.73 1.89 -12.51
N ALA A 266 -19.33 0.99 -11.60
CA ALA A 266 -18.92 1.34 -10.24
C ALA A 266 -17.65 2.20 -10.26
N GLN A 267 -16.70 1.87 -11.13
CA GLN A 267 -15.45 2.64 -11.27
C GLN A 267 -15.69 4.03 -11.88
N GLN A 268 -16.61 4.15 -12.84
CA GLN A 268 -17.04 5.46 -13.36
C GLN A 268 -17.71 6.31 -12.26
N ARG A 269 -18.58 5.68 -11.44
CA ARG A 269 -19.23 6.37 -10.31
C ARG A 269 -18.20 6.88 -9.31
N LEU A 270 -17.25 6.03 -8.91
CA LEU A 270 -16.18 6.43 -8.00
C LEU A 270 -15.31 7.54 -8.61
N GLY A 271 -15.01 7.47 -9.93
CA GLY A 271 -14.31 8.53 -10.66
C GLY A 271 -15.02 9.88 -10.60
N ARG A 272 -16.37 9.90 -10.77
CA ARG A 272 -17.18 11.14 -10.61
C ARG A 272 -17.11 11.67 -9.18
N LEU A 273 -17.22 10.81 -8.17
CA LEU A 273 -17.11 11.22 -6.76
C LEU A 273 -15.76 11.89 -6.47
N PHE A 274 -14.65 11.34 -6.98
CA PHE A 274 -13.34 12.00 -6.88
C PHE A 274 -13.30 13.33 -7.64
N ALA A 275 -13.90 13.41 -8.83
CA ALA A 275 -13.91 14.65 -9.62
C ALA A 275 -14.69 15.79 -8.92
N GLU A 276 -15.78 15.45 -8.23
CA GLU A 276 -16.65 16.38 -7.53
C GLU A 276 -16.13 16.74 -6.12
N ALA A 277 -15.40 15.84 -5.46
CA ALA A 277 -14.94 16.04 -4.10
C ALA A 277 -13.99 17.24 -3.97
N THR A 278 -14.13 17.99 -2.88
CA THR A 278 -13.22 19.06 -2.47
C THR A 278 -12.20 18.60 -1.42
N CYS A 279 -12.44 17.46 -0.76
CA CYS A 279 -11.53 16.88 0.22
C CYS A 279 -11.77 15.37 0.34
N LEU A 280 -10.70 14.58 0.34
CA LEU A 280 -10.73 13.18 0.78
C LEU A 280 -10.50 13.13 2.30
N VAL A 281 -11.33 12.36 3.04
CA VAL A 281 -11.20 12.24 4.49
C VAL A 281 -11.14 10.77 4.91
N VAL A 282 -9.95 10.30 5.29
CA VAL A 282 -9.70 8.92 5.73
C VAL A 282 -8.73 8.92 6.91
N PRO A 283 -9.16 9.37 8.11
CA PRO A 283 -8.29 9.55 9.29
C PRO A 283 -8.09 8.23 10.04
N SER A 284 -7.53 7.23 9.36
CA SER A 284 -7.37 5.85 9.85
C SER A 284 -6.66 5.80 11.22
N ARG A 285 -6.93 4.76 12.01
CA ARG A 285 -6.13 4.45 13.23
C ARG A 285 -4.68 4.11 12.87
N LEU A 286 -4.51 3.44 11.75
CA LEU A 286 -3.22 3.12 11.12
C LEU A 286 -3.44 3.05 9.60
N GLU A 287 -2.52 3.62 8.83
CA GLU A 287 -2.50 3.49 7.38
C GLU A 287 -1.05 3.26 6.89
N PRO A 288 -0.68 2.06 6.48
CA PRO A 288 0.70 1.75 6.08
C PRO A 288 1.23 2.64 4.96
N ALA A 289 0.36 2.96 4.00
CA ALA A 289 0.66 3.91 2.93
C ALA A 289 -0.60 4.68 2.51
N GLY A 290 -1.62 3.99 1.98
CA GLY A 290 -2.88 4.62 1.56
C GLY A 290 -2.81 5.20 0.14
N ILE A 291 -2.86 4.33 -0.87
CA ILE A 291 -2.88 4.71 -2.30
C ILE A 291 -3.99 5.75 -2.59
N VAL A 292 -5.10 5.69 -1.87
CA VAL A 292 -6.25 6.59 -2.04
C VAL A 292 -5.89 8.07 -1.86
N TYR A 293 -4.89 8.40 -1.03
CA TYR A 293 -4.42 9.78 -0.87
C TYR A 293 -3.68 10.28 -2.12
N ALA A 294 -2.87 9.42 -2.72
CA ALA A 294 -2.22 9.74 -3.98
C ALA A 294 -3.23 9.87 -5.12
N GLU A 295 -4.27 9.02 -5.15
CA GLU A 295 -5.38 9.11 -6.11
C GLU A 295 -6.12 10.45 -5.97
N ALA A 296 -6.43 10.87 -4.73
CA ALA A 296 -7.01 12.19 -4.46
C ALA A 296 -6.10 13.33 -4.93
N GLY A 297 -4.80 13.25 -4.61
CA GLY A 297 -3.81 14.23 -5.07
C GLY A 297 -3.75 14.33 -6.59
N ARG A 298 -3.80 13.22 -7.32
CA ARG A 298 -3.87 13.21 -8.79
C ARG A 298 -5.09 13.94 -9.34
N MET A 299 -6.20 13.95 -8.59
CA MET A 299 -7.42 14.68 -8.92
C MET A 299 -7.41 16.14 -8.40
N GLY A 300 -6.28 16.59 -7.83
CA GLY A 300 -6.15 17.93 -7.25
C GLY A 300 -6.99 18.12 -5.98
N ILE A 301 -7.21 17.06 -5.20
CA ILE A 301 -8.02 17.09 -3.98
C ILE A 301 -7.10 16.96 -2.78
N PRO A 302 -7.19 17.84 -1.77
CA PRO A 302 -6.49 17.67 -0.51
C PRO A 302 -7.02 16.46 0.26
N SER A 303 -6.21 15.93 1.16
CA SER A 303 -6.59 14.77 1.97
C SER A 303 -6.46 15.05 3.46
N ILE A 304 -7.37 14.48 4.25
CA ILE A 304 -7.22 14.32 5.70
C ILE A 304 -6.85 12.85 5.95
N GLY A 305 -5.65 12.64 6.48
CA GLY A 305 -5.13 11.31 6.80
C GLY A 305 -4.76 11.17 8.27
N THR A 306 -3.89 10.22 8.58
CA THR A 306 -3.43 9.92 9.94
C THR A 306 -1.93 10.17 10.10
N THR A 307 -1.49 10.50 11.32
CA THR A 307 -0.07 10.55 11.68
C THR A 307 0.55 9.17 11.89
N VAL A 308 -0.28 8.11 12.03
CA VAL A 308 0.19 6.75 12.31
C VAL A 308 0.32 5.95 11.02
N GLY A 309 1.54 5.62 10.65
CA GLY A 309 1.87 4.92 9.40
C GLY A 309 2.49 5.84 8.36
N GLY A 310 2.40 5.44 7.08
CA GLY A 310 3.00 6.14 5.95
C GLY A 310 2.07 7.11 5.20
N ALA A 311 0.89 7.45 5.75
CA ALA A 311 -0.06 8.34 5.10
C ALA A 311 0.54 9.72 4.80
N SER A 312 1.40 10.24 5.67
CA SER A 312 2.10 11.53 5.48
C SER A 312 2.93 11.57 4.20
N ASP A 313 3.61 10.47 3.86
CA ASP A 313 4.41 10.37 2.64
C ASP A 313 3.54 10.40 1.38
N MET A 314 2.31 9.88 1.47
CA MET A 314 1.38 9.83 0.35
C MET A 314 0.60 11.14 0.16
N ILE A 315 0.37 11.88 1.26
CA ILE A 315 -0.36 13.16 1.27
C ILE A 315 0.60 14.33 0.97
N GLY A 316 1.81 14.31 1.52
CA GLY A 316 2.76 15.42 1.47
C GLY A 316 2.16 16.72 2.01
N ASP A 317 2.53 17.85 1.42
CA ASP A 317 2.03 19.18 1.81
C ASP A 317 0.60 19.47 1.30
N GLY A 318 -0.02 18.50 0.64
CA GLY A 318 -1.34 18.62 0.01
C GLY A 318 -2.51 18.25 0.92
N GLY A 319 -2.33 18.21 2.23
CA GLY A 319 -3.41 17.83 3.14
C GLY A 319 -3.06 18.03 4.61
N ILE A 320 -3.81 17.38 5.48
CA ILE A 320 -3.66 17.42 6.94
C ILE A 320 -3.58 16.00 7.45
N VAL A 321 -2.61 15.68 8.28
CA VAL A 321 -2.58 14.43 9.04
C VAL A 321 -2.99 14.70 10.48
N VAL A 322 -3.87 13.85 11.02
CA VAL A 322 -4.42 13.99 12.36
C VAL A 322 -3.97 12.83 13.24
N ASP A 323 -3.73 13.10 14.52
CA ASP A 323 -3.50 12.05 15.49
C ASP A 323 -4.81 11.29 15.73
N PRO A 324 -4.85 9.95 15.53
CA PRO A 324 -6.08 9.18 15.78
C PRO A 324 -6.50 9.17 17.26
N SER A 325 -5.64 9.53 18.20
CA SER A 325 -5.98 9.68 19.62
C SER A 325 -6.60 11.05 19.97
N ASP A 326 -6.47 12.03 19.06
CA ASP A 326 -7.09 13.35 19.25
C ASP A 326 -8.58 13.32 18.89
N PRO A 327 -9.50 13.56 19.85
CA PRO A 327 -10.95 13.55 19.59
C PRO A 327 -11.42 14.69 18.70
N GLY A 328 -10.70 15.83 18.68
CA GLY A 328 -11.04 17.04 17.94
C GLY A 328 -10.38 17.15 16.56
N GLY A 329 -9.26 16.48 16.36
CA GLY A 329 -8.40 16.67 15.20
C GLY A 329 -9.08 16.46 13.84
N VAL A 330 -9.99 15.49 13.73
CA VAL A 330 -10.78 15.26 12.50
C VAL A 330 -11.70 16.44 12.22
N SER A 331 -12.41 16.93 13.24
CA SER A 331 -13.34 18.05 13.11
C SER A 331 -12.60 19.33 12.71
N GLU A 332 -11.50 19.64 13.37
CA GLU A 332 -10.67 20.81 13.04
C GLU A 332 -10.14 20.76 11.62
N ALA A 333 -9.64 19.59 11.20
CA ALA A 333 -9.12 19.39 9.85
C ALA A 333 -10.23 19.52 8.79
N MET A 334 -11.42 18.96 9.04
CA MET A 334 -12.57 19.08 8.14
C MET A 334 -13.07 20.51 8.03
N LEU A 335 -13.20 21.23 9.16
CA LEU A 335 -13.59 22.65 9.16
C LEU A 335 -12.58 23.51 8.42
N ARG A 336 -11.28 23.26 8.60
CA ARG A 336 -10.23 23.99 7.89
C ARG A 336 -10.26 23.74 6.39
N LEU A 337 -10.50 22.50 5.94
CA LEU A 337 -10.59 22.15 4.52
C LEU A 337 -12.01 22.31 3.94
N ALA A 338 -12.97 22.78 4.74
CA ALA A 338 -14.26 23.26 4.26
C ALA A 338 -14.15 24.67 3.65
N ASP A 339 -13.14 25.47 4.06
CA ASP A 339 -12.87 26.77 3.43
C ASP A 339 -12.40 26.59 1.97
N PRO A 340 -13.11 27.17 0.99
CA PRO A 340 -12.81 27.01 -0.43
C PRO A 340 -11.38 27.43 -0.83
N ALA A 341 -10.86 28.50 -0.27
CA ALA A 341 -9.54 29.00 -0.62
C ALA A 341 -8.43 28.08 -0.06
N VAL A 342 -8.62 27.60 1.17
CA VAL A 342 -7.71 26.66 1.82
C VAL A 342 -7.71 25.32 1.09
N ALA A 343 -8.91 24.77 0.79
CA ALA A 343 -9.04 23.49 0.09
C ALA A 343 -8.42 23.55 -1.33
N LYS A 344 -8.70 24.61 -2.09
CA LYS A 344 -8.15 24.80 -3.43
C LYS A 344 -6.62 24.87 -3.44
N GLU A 345 -6.03 25.62 -2.52
CA GLU A 345 -4.57 25.75 -2.41
C GLU A 345 -3.93 24.44 -1.94
N ALA A 346 -4.52 23.74 -0.96
CA ALA A 346 -4.05 22.42 -0.53
C ALA A 346 -4.18 21.39 -1.67
N GLY A 347 -5.27 21.41 -2.46
CA GLY A 347 -5.46 20.58 -3.63
C GLY A 347 -4.40 20.80 -4.72
N ARG A 348 -3.99 22.06 -4.94
CA ARG A 348 -2.88 22.38 -5.86
C ARG A 348 -1.57 21.74 -5.39
N ARG A 349 -1.25 21.83 -4.08
CA ARG A 349 -0.06 21.17 -3.50
C ARG A 349 -0.17 19.65 -3.58
N ALA A 350 -1.35 19.10 -3.29
CA ALA A 350 -1.62 17.65 -3.43
C ALA A 350 -1.32 17.16 -4.86
N SER A 351 -1.76 17.91 -5.88
CA SER A 351 -1.49 17.56 -7.27
C SER A 351 0.01 17.59 -7.62
N GLN A 352 0.74 18.58 -7.14
CA GLN A 352 2.19 18.68 -7.33
C GLN A 352 2.91 17.52 -6.63
N HIS A 353 2.50 17.14 -5.42
CA HIS A 353 3.06 16.02 -4.70
C HIS A 353 2.76 14.69 -5.42
N ALA A 354 1.51 14.45 -5.79
CA ALA A 354 1.07 13.22 -6.42
C ALA A 354 1.62 13.01 -7.85
N ALA A 355 2.15 14.06 -8.50
CA ALA A 355 2.80 13.93 -9.81
C ALA A 355 3.98 12.96 -9.81
N ARG A 356 4.64 12.75 -8.66
CA ARG A 356 5.74 11.78 -8.49
C ARG A 356 5.30 10.41 -7.97
N LEU A 357 4.00 10.26 -7.64
CA LEU A 357 3.41 9.03 -7.14
C LEU A 357 2.65 8.30 -8.27
N THR A 358 3.35 8.02 -9.36
CA THR A 358 2.86 7.19 -10.47
C THR A 358 3.67 5.91 -10.54
N TRP A 359 3.10 4.85 -11.09
CA TRP A 359 3.83 3.58 -11.22
C TRP A 359 5.06 3.72 -12.13
N GLU A 360 5.02 4.59 -13.15
CA GLU A 360 6.16 4.90 -14.00
C GLU A 360 7.31 5.52 -13.21
N ALA A 361 7.00 6.48 -12.34
CA ALA A 361 7.99 7.13 -11.49
C ALA A 361 8.56 6.17 -10.43
N VAL A 362 7.71 5.31 -9.84
CA VAL A 362 8.14 4.24 -8.93
C VAL A 362 9.03 3.24 -9.65
N GLY A 363 8.60 2.75 -10.81
CA GLY A 363 9.37 1.81 -11.64
C GLY A 363 10.73 2.36 -12.05
N ALA A 364 10.80 3.64 -12.41
CA ALA A 364 12.06 4.31 -12.73
C ALA A 364 13.03 4.34 -11.52
N ARG A 365 12.54 4.67 -10.31
CA ARG A 365 13.35 4.64 -9.07
C ARG A 365 13.87 3.24 -8.77
N VAL A 366 13.01 2.22 -8.89
CA VAL A 366 13.37 0.81 -8.69
C VAL A 366 14.41 0.38 -9.72
N ARG A 367 14.17 0.64 -11.01
CA ARG A 367 15.14 0.34 -12.09
C ARG A 367 16.49 0.97 -11.82
N ASP A 368 16.53 2.26 -11.53
CA ASP A 368 17.80 2.99 -11.35
C ASP A 368 18.63 2.44 -10.20
N ARG A 369 17.97 1.99 -9.13
CA ARG A 369 18.66 1.35 -8.00
C ARG A 369 19.16 -0.05 -8.37
N LEU A 370 18.37 -0.85 -9.10
CA LEU A 370 18.76 -2.17 -9.57
C LEU A 370 19.90 -2.10 -10.59
N VAL A 371 19.84 -1.18 -11.56
CA VAL A 371 20.90 -0.97 -12.56
C VAL A 371 22.22 -0.65 -11.88
N ARG A 372 22.23 0.26 -10.89
CA ARG A 372 23.44 0.58 -10.11
C ARG A 372 24.03 -0.66 -9.44
N ALA A 373 23.20 -1.52 -8.85
CA ALA A 373 23.65 -2.74 -8.21
C ALA A 373 24.20 -3.78 -9.21
N VAL A 374 23.58 -3.88 -10.41
CA VAL A 374 24.04 -4.78 -11.47
C VAL A 374 25.38 -4.31 -12.03
N ILE A 375 25.57 -3.01 -12.28
CA ILE A 375 26.80 -2.44 -12.84
C ILE A 375 27.95 -2.49 -11.82
N SER A 376 27.69 -2.19 -10.54
CA SER A 376 28.74 -2.17 -9.51
C SER A 376 29.23 -3.56 -9.11
N GLY A 377 28.58 -4.62 -9.58
CA GLY A 377 28.91 -5.99 -9.18
C GLY A 377 28.64 -6.29 -7.70
N ARG A 378 28.09 -5.33 -6.94
CA ARG A 378 27.80 -5.48 -5.51
C ARG A 378 26.53 -6.30 -5.34
N GLY A 379 26.72 -7.60 -5.08
CA GLY A 379 25.76 -8.41 -4.35
C GLY A 379 26.04 -8.30 -2.84
N PRO A 380 25.19 -8.84 -1.96
CA PRO A 380 25.38 -8.83 -0.50
C PRO A 380 26.70 -9.45 -0.02
N ASP A 381 27.38 -10.22 -0.88
CA ASP A 381 28.66 -10.90 -0.58
C ASP A 381 29.92 -10.03 -0.82
N ALA A 382 29.77 -8.78 -1.24
CA ALA A 382 30.91 -7.87 -1.44
C ALA A 382 31.18 -7.05 -0.17
N ARG A 383 31.53 -7.75 0.94
CA ARG A 383 32.19 -7.16 2.13
C ARG A 383 33.68 -7.23 2.01
#